data_8086c59eb37b253c964fad82b6050b21
#
_entry.id   8086c59eb37b253c964fad82b6050b21
#
_cell.length_a   1.000
_cell.length_b   1.000
_cell.length_c   1.000
_cell.angle_alpha   90.00
_cell.angle_beta   90.00
_cell.angle_gamma   90.00
#
_symmetry.space_group_name_H-M   'P 1'
#
loop_
_entity.id
_entity.type
_entity.pdbx_description
1 polymer ?
#
loop_
_entity_poly.entity_id
_entity_poly.type
_entity_poly.pdbx_seq_one_letter_code
_entity_poly.pdbx_strand_id
1 'polypeptide(L)'
;MCGRFVQYEGMAVFMEELGPQLPLLSGFDAIPINRYNIAPTTRVQILHTSDAGLHITPVRWGWSPFWAKGKRPDPINARVETVTTGKFFKQLWPNGRALVPSEGWYEWVKDPNDPKKKQPYFIRLKTQKPMFFGALAQAQPGLEGQESDGFVIITAASDQGMVDIHDRKPLVLSPDLAREWLTPDLDPARAEEIAREHCRPVEDFEWFPVGKAVGNVKNQGEELITPTLRTTEG
;
A
#
# COMPACT_ATOMS: atom_id res chain seq x y z
N MET A 1 -2.65 -6.72 9.22
CA MET A 1 -2.19 -6.75 7.79
C MET A 1 -2.95 -5.67 7.05
N CYS A 2 -2.26 -4.80 6.31
CA CYS A 2 -2.89 -3.75 5.53
C CYS A 2 -3.89 -4.38 4.53
N GLY A 3 -5.16 -4.29 4.84
CA GLY A 3 -6.25 -4.84 4.03
C GLY A 3 -7.25 -3.80 3.54
N ARG A 4 -6.99 -2.52 3.84
CA ARG A 4 -7.81 -1.40 3.43
C ARG A 4 -6.99 -0.11 3.48
N PHE A 5 -7.04 0.71 2.44
CA PHE A 5 -6.33 1.99 2.38
C PHE A 5 -7.09 3.02 1.55
N VAL A 6 -6.55 4.22 1.46
CA VAL A 6 -7.13 5.32 0.71
C VAL A 6 -6.21 5.79 -0.42
N GLN A 7 -6.81 6.33 -1.46
CA GLN A 7 -6.15 7.02 -2.56
C GLN A 7 -7.14 8.05 -3.08
N TYR A 8 -7.14 9.24 -2.49
CA TYR A 8 -8.15 10.24 -2.82
C TYR A 8 -7.62 11.43 -3.60
N GLU A 9 -6.35 11.78 -3.45
CA GLU A 9 -5.72 12.82 -4.26
C GLU A 9 -5.53 12.39 -5.72
N GLY A 10 -5.27 13.35 -6.59
CA GLY A 10 -4.87 13.09 -7.97
C GLY A 10 -3.41 12.69 -8.07
N MET A 11 -3.02 11.99 -9.14
CA MET A 11 -1.64 11.56 -9.35
C MET A 11 -0.65 12.73 -9.38
N ALA A 12 -1.06 13.94 -9.74
CA ALA A 12 -0.21 15.13 -9.70
C ALA A 12 0.37 15.38 -8.29
N VAL A 13 -0.45 15.24 -7.24
CA VAL A 13 -0.02 15.44 -5.84
C VAL A 13 0.99 14.37 -5.43
N PHE A 14 0.75 13.11 -5.78
CA PHE A 14 1.70 12.03 -5.51
C PHE A 14 3.02 12.22 -6.25
N MET A 15 2.97 12.64 -7.51
CA MET A 15 4.18 12.87 -8.31
C MET A 15 4.99 14.07 -7.80
N GLU A 16 4.33 15.12 -7.31
CA GLU A 16 4.99 16.25 -6.66
C GLU A 16 5.71 15.81 -5.38
N GLU A 17 5.06 15.04 -4.51
CA GLU A 17 5.68 14.51 -3.28
C GLU A 17 6.81 13.52 -3.57
N LEU A 18 6.66 12.68 -4.60
CA LEU A 18 7.72 11.77 -5.02
C LEU A 18 8.95 12.54 -5.50
N GLY A 19 8.76 13.70 -6.13
CA GLY A 19 9.83 14.53 -6.65
C GLY A 19 10.42 14.03 -7.98
N PRO A 20 11.58 14.52 -8.41
CA PRO A 20 12.18 14.19 -9.70
C PRO A 20 12.47 12.68 -9.82
N GLN A 21 12.03 12.07 -10.89
CA GLN A 21 12.21 10.65 -11.20
C GLN A 21 12.41 10.45 -12.70
N LEU A 22 12.36 9.18 -13.14
CA LEU A 22 12.40 8.82 -14.56
C LEU A 22 11.27 9.51 -15.35
N PRO A 23 11.43 9.70 -16.66
CA PRO A 23 10.38 10.25 -17.49
C PRO A 23 9.06 9.46 -17.32
N LEU A 24 7.99 10.18 -17.10
CA LEU A 24 6.66 9.57 -17.04
C LEU A 24 6.16 9.29 -18.46
N LEU A 25 5.93 8.02 -18.77
CA LEU A 25 5.58 7.55 -20.11
C LEU A 25 4.09 7.37 -20.31
N SER A 26 3.34 7.00 -19.28
CA SER A 26 1.91 6.73 -19.41
C SER A 26 1.13 6.85 -18.12
N GLY A 27 -0.18 7.05 -18.25
CA GLY A 27 -1.16 6.94 -17.17
C GLY A 27 -1.33 8.19 -16.30
N PHE A 28 -0.72 9.31 -16.64
CA PHE A 28 -0.90 10.54 -15.86
C PHE A 28 -2.33 11.09 -16.01
N ASP A 29 -2.97 11.27 -14.85
CA ASP A 29 -4.25 11.96 -14.73
C ASP A 29 -4.19 12.86 -13.47
N ALA A 30 -4.55 14.13 -13.62
CA ALA A 30 -4.58 15.08 -12.51
C ALA A 30 -5.92 15.09 -11.77
N ILE A 31 -6.92 14.33 -12.23
CA ILE A 31 -8.24 14.25 -11.60
C ILE A 31 -8.10 13.54 -10.25
N PRO A 32 -8.72 14.09 -9.17
CA PRO A 32 -8.75 13.41 -7.88
C PRO A 32 -9.36 12.00 -7.99
N ILE A 33 -8.70 11.03 -7.39
CA ILE A 33 -9.10 9.62 -7.44
C ILE A 33 -10.35 9.38 -6.57
N ASN A 34 -10.48 10.13 -5.47
CA ASN A 34 -11.63 10.12 -4.55
C ASN A 34 -11.99 8.73 -3.99
N ARG A 35 -11.01 7.88 -3.74
CA ARG A 35 -11.22 6.55 -3.16
C ARG A 35 -10.79 6.51 -1.71
N TYR A 36 -11.78 6.54 -0.82
CA TYR A 36 -11.59 6.58 0.63
C TYR A 36 -11.65 5.20 1.30
N ASN A 37 -11.87 4.13 0.52
CA ASN A 37 -12.08 2.80 1.07
C ASN A 37 -11.71 1.72 0.05
N ILE A 38 -10.44 1.66 -0.31
CA ILE A 38 -9.92 0.69 -1.28
C ILE A 38 -9.84 -0.69 -0.63
N ALA A 39 -10.51 -1.66 -1.22
CA ALA A 39 -10.54 -3.04 -0.78
C ALA A 39 -9.74 -3.97 -1.72
N PRO A 40 -9.29 -5.12 -1.21
CA PRO A 40 -8.69 -6.16 -2.04
C PRO A 40 -9.52 -6.50 -3.27
N THR A 41 -8.89 -7.01 -4.29
CA THR A 41 -9.44 -7.40 -5.60
C THR A 41 -9.89 -6.25 -6.51
N THR A 42 -9.89 -5.01 -6.02
CA THR A 42 -10.15 -3.83 -6.87
C THR A 42 -8.88 -3.39 -7.61
N ARG A 43 -9.05 -2.63 -8.69
CA ARG A 43 -7.92 -2.02 -9.38
C ARG A 43 -7.52 -0.73 -8.70
N VAL A 44 -6.21 -0.51 -8.61
CA VAL A 44 -5.58 0.60 -7.91
C VAL A 44 -4.49 1.18 -8.80
N GLN A 45 -4.38 2.50 -8.85
CA GLN A 45 -3.28 3.16 -9.53
C GLN A 45 -1.97 2.90 -8.79
N ILE A 46 -1.03 2.27 -9.46
CA ILE A 46 0.32 2.02 -8.93
C ILE A 46 1.38 2.65 -9.84
N LEU A 47 2.54 2.92 -9.26
CA LEU A 47 3.73 3.36 -9.99
C LEU A 47 4.65 2.16 -10.20
N HIS A 48 5.08 1.95 -11.43
CA HIS A 48 6.08 0.93 -11.77
C HIS A 48 6.96 1.41 -12.94
N THR A 49 8.08 0.76 -13.18
CA THR A 49 9.02 1.17 -14.21
C THR A 49 9.21 0.09 -15.27
N SER A 50 9.55 0.56 -16.45
CA SER A 50 10.19 -0.22 -17.50
C SER A 50 11.55 0.40 -17.81
N ASP A 51 12.34 -0.21 -18.70
CA ASP A 51 13.64 0.32 -19.12
C ASP A 51 13.56 1.75 -19.68
N ALA A 52 12.40 2.13 -20.23
CA ALA A 52 12.18 3.43 -20.84
C ALA A 52 11.72 4.53 -19.85
N GLY A 53 11.17 4.16 -18.68
CA GLY A 53 10.69 5.15 -17.72
C GLY A 53 9.58 4.66 -16.80
N LEU A 54 8.87 5.63 -16.21
CA LEU A 54 7.82 5.42 -15.20
C LEU A 54 6.45 5.29 -15.85
N HIS A 55 5.65 4.41 -15.30
CA HIS A 55 4.25 4.19 -15.68
C HIS A 55 3.32 4.28 -14.47
N ILE A 56 2.14 4.83 -14.68
CA ILE A 56 1.02 4.78 -13.74
C ILE A 56 -0.03 3.84 -14.36
N THR A 57 -0.35 2.77 -13.67
CA THR A 57 -1.21 1.72 -14.22
C THR A 57 -2.24 1.25 -13.18
N PRO A 58 -3.53 1.09 -13.55
CA PRO A 58 -4.52 0.50 -12.68
C PRO A 58 -4.35 -1.03 -12.64
N VAL A 59 -3.79 -1.56 -11.56
CA VAL A 59 -3.50 -2.99 -11.35
C VAL A 59 -4.38 -3.56 -10.25
N ARG A 60 -4.78 -4.82 -10.37
CA ARG A 60 -5.59 -5.52 -9.38
C ARG A 60 -4.80 -5.76 -8.08
N TRP A 61 -5.39 -5.42 -6.95
CA TRP A 61 -4.79 -5.71 -5.65
C TRP A 61 -5.02 -7.16 -5.24
N GLY A 62 -3.99 -7.93 -5.28
CA GLY A 62 -3.94 -9.36 -5.06
C GLY A 62 -3.25 -10.06 -6.23
N TRP A 63 -2.30 -10.93 -5.92
CA TRP A 63 -1.52 -11.64 -6.93
C TRP A 63 -1.14 -13.05 -6.47
N SER A 64 -1.17 -13.98 -7.40
CA SER A 64 -0.67 -15.35 -7.22
C SER A 64 0.13 -15.78 -8.42
N PRO A 65 1.22 -16.56 -8.22
CA PRO A 65 1.91 -17.21 -9.31
C PRO A 65 0.97 -18.21 -10.02
N PHE A 66 1.22 -18.45 -11.30
CA PHE A 66 0.38 -19.31 -12.15
C PHE A 66 0.02 -20.66 -11.48
N TRP A 67 1.00 -21.34 -10.88
CA TRP A 67 0.78 -22.65 -10.26
C TRP A 67 -0.11 -22.63 -9.00
N ALA A 68 -0.34 -21.47 -8.40
CA ALA A 68 -1.17 -21.30 -7.19
C ALA A 68 -2.53 -20.65 -7.49
N LYS A 69 -2.72 -20.12 -8.70
CA LYS A 69 -3.93 -19.40 -9.10
C LYS A 69 -5.16 -20.27 -8.99
N GLY A 70 -6.24 -19.74 -8.40
CA GLY A 70 -7.51 -20.45 -8.20
C GLY A 70 -7.53 -21.50 -7.09
N LYS A 71 -6.40 -21.85 -6.49
CA LYS A 71 -6.33 -22.84 -5.39
C LYS A 71 -6.64 -22.27 -4.02
N ARG A 72 -6.47 -20.97 -3.87
CA ARG A 72 -6.75 -20.18 -2.66
C ARG A 72 -6.98 -18.72 -3.07
N PRO A 73 -7.55 -17.89 -2.19
CA PRO A 73 -7.60 -16.44 -2.43
C PRO A 73 -6.19 -15.88 -2.66
N ASP A 74 -6.06 -14.96 -3.62
CA ASP A 74 -4.78 -14.33 -3.91
C ASP A 74 -4.31 -13.51 -2.69
N PRO A 75 -3.05 -13.67 -2.26
CA PRO A 75 -2.47 -12.79 -1.26
C PRO A 75 -2.51 -11.33 -1.71
N ILE A 76 -2.76 -10.46 -0.75
CA ILE A 76 -2.74 -9.00 -0.93
C ILE A 76 -1.49 -8.37 -0.32
N ASN A 77 -0.77 -9.12 0.50
CA ASN A 77 0.45 -8.69 1.17
C ASN A 77 1.56 -9.73 1.04
N ALA A 78 2.80 -9.26 1.02
CA ALA A 78 4.01 -10.07 1.13
C ALA A 78 4.81 -9.61 2.35
N ARG A 79 5.27 -10.54 3.18
CA ARG A 79 6.10 -10.22 4.34
C ARG A 79 7.54 -9.94 3.90
N VAL A 80 8.12 -8.85 4.35
CA VAL A 80 9.50 -8.47 4.03
C VAL A 80 10.51 -9.57 4.39
N GLU A 81 10.25 -10.32 5.46
CA GLU A 81 11.15 -11.38 5.96
C GLU A 81 11.31 -12.56 4.98
N THR A 82 10.32 -12.77 4.12
CA THR A 82 10.28 -13.94 3.22
C THR A 82 10.06 -13.61 1.75
N VAL A 83 9.89 -12.33 1.41
CA VAL A 83 9.54 -11.92 0.05
C VAL A 83 10.61 -12.27 -0.98
N THR A 84 11.89 -12.22 -0.60
CA THR A 84 13.02 -12.51 -1.48
C THR A 84 13.30 -14.01 -1.66
N THR A 85 13.00 -14.82 -0.66
CA THR A 85 13.36 -16.25 -0.61
C THR A 85 12.18 -17.19 -0.79
N GLY A 86 10.97 -16.72 -0.43
CA GLY A 86 9.76 -17.52 -0.50
C GLY A 86 9.35 -17.87 -1.93
N LYS A 87 9.01 -19.12 -2.20
CA LYS A 87 8.61 -19.62 -3.54
C LYS A 87 7.49 -18.79 -4.20
N PHE A 88 6.69 -18.09 -3.39
CA PHE A 88 5.51 -17.39 -3.86
C PHE A 88 5.86 -16.08 -4.58
N PHE A 89 6.72 -15.25 -4.01
CA PHE A 89 6.99 -13.89 -4.50
C PHE A 89 8.38 -13.70 -5.11
N LYS A 90 9.30 -14.65 -4.91
CA LYS A 90 10.68 -14.49 -5.38
C LYS A 90 10.82 -14.21 -6.89
N GLN A 91 9.84 -14.67 -7.69
CA GLN A 91 9.86 -14.41 -9.14
C GLN A 91 9.51 -12.95 -9.50
N LEU A 92 8.77 -12.24 -8.63
CA LEU A 92 8.47 -10.80 -8.81
C LEU A 92 9.60 -9.91 -8.30
N TRP A 93 10.42 -10.42 -7.37
CA TRP A 93 11.41 -9.60 -6.68
C TRP A 93 12.38 -8.86 -7.61
N PRO A 94 12.98 -9.48 -8.63
CA PRO A 94 13.97 -8.81 -9.47
C PRO A 94 13.41 -7.61 -10.25
N ASN A 95 12.22 -7.76 -10.85
CA ASN A 95 11.70 -6.81 -11.84
C ASN A 95 10.29 -6.32 -11.55
N GLY A 96 9.67 -6.76 -10.46
CA GLY A 96 8.29 -6.42 -10.12
C GLY A 96 8.15 -5.30 -9.11
N ARG A 97 9.22 -4.56 -8.79
CA ARG A 97 9.12 -3.47 -7.82
C ARG A 97 8.16 -2.39 -8.29
N ALA A 98 7.28 -1.98 -7.39
CA ALA A 98 6.26 -0.98 -7.62
C ALA A 98 6.01 -0.16 -6.36
N LEU A 99 5.32 0.96 -6.50
CA LEU A 99 4.83 1.76 -5.38
C LEU A 99 3.31 1.88 -5.46
N VAL A 100 2.68 1.84 -4.30
CA VAL A 100 1.27 2.20 -4.14
C VAL A 100 1.21 3.54 -3.44
N PRO A 101 0.89 4.64 -4.14
CA PRO A 101 0.64 5.93 -3.51
C PRO A 101 -0.60 5.85 -2.61
N SER A 102 -0.56 6.50 -1.46
CA SER A 102 -1.68 6.49 -0.51
C SER A 102 -1.55 7.66 0.47
N GLU A 103 -2.66 8.13 1.02
CA GLU A 103 -2.65 9.09 2.12
C GLU A 103 -2.83 8.41 3.48
N GLY A 104 -3.17 7.11 3.52
CA GLY A 104 -3.32 6.36 4.76
C GLY A 104 -3.95 5.00 4.59
N TRP A 105 -3.98 4.24 5.67
CA TRP A 105 -4.61 2.93 5.69
C TRP A 105 -5.42 2.70 6.95
N TYR A 106 -6.21 1.64 6.95
CA TYR A 106 -7.04 1.27 8.09
C TYR A 106 -6.56 -0.04 8.71
N GLU A 107 -6.66 -0.11 10.03
CA GLU A 107 -6.54 -1.34 10.82
C GLU A 107 -7.68 -1.45 11.82
N TRP A 108 -7.98 -2.67 12.26
CA TRP A 108 -9.11 -2.97 13.15
C TRP A 108 -8.60 -3.56 14.46
N VAL A 109 -8.81 -2.84 15.54
CA VAL A 109 -8.51 -3.30 16.89
C VAL A 109 -9.72 -4.03 17.44
N LYS A 110 -9.51 -5.24 17.96
CA LYS A 110 -10.58 -5.99 18.64
C LYS A 110 -10.89 -5.34 19.98
N ASP A 111 -12.20 -5.27 20.32
CA ASP A 111 -12.62 -4.89 21.65
C ASP A 111 -12.13 -5.96 22.65
N PRO A 112 -11.44 -5.59 23.74
CA PRO A 112 -10.93 -6.54 24.71
C PRO A 112 -12.06 -7.31 25.44
N ASN A 113 -13.25 -6.72 25.55
CA ASN A 113 -14.40 -7.31 26.22
C ASN A 113 -15.34 -8.07 25.28
N ASP A 114 -15.28 -7.78 23.98
CA ASP A 114 -16.09 -8.46 22.95
C ASP A 114 -15.30 -8.60 21.65
N PRO A 115 -14.57 -9.71 21.45
CA PRO A 115 -13.74 -9.94 20.26
C PRO A 115 -14.50 -9.93 18.92
N LYS A 116 -15.84 -9.99 18.96
CA LYS A 116 -16.66 -9.84 17.76
C LYS A 116 -16.78 -8.38 17.32
N LYS A 117 -16.60 -7.45 18.23
CA LYS A 117 -16.57 -6.02 17.94
C LYS A 117 -15.16 -5.58 17.60
N LYS A 118 -15.06 -4.75 16.58
CA LYS A 118 -13.80 -4.16 16.15
C LYS A 118 -13.96 -2.67 15.97
N GLN A 119 -12.95 -1.92 16.44
CA GLN A 119 -12.86 -0.50 16.23
C GLN A 119 -11.87 -0.25 15.07
N PRO A 120 -12.30 0.35 13.96
CA PRO A 120 -11.39 0.77 12.90
C PRO A 120 -10.60 2.01 13.33
N TYR A 121 -9.33 2.02 12.97
CA TYR A 121 -8.42 3.14 13.09
C TYR A 121 -7.94 3.54 11.72
N PHE A 122 -7.84 4.83 11.48
CA PHE A 122 -7.15 5.38 10.32
C PHE A 122 -5.74 5.80 10.72
N ILE A 123 -4.76 5.44 9.91
CA ILE A 123 -3.33 5.67 10.16
C ILE A 123 -2.79 6.47 8.98
N ARG A 124 -2.09 7.57 9.27
CA ARG A 124 -1.48 8.44 8.27
C ARG A 124 -0.17 9.05 8.79
N LEU A 125 0.59 9.70 7.92
CA LEU A 125 1.72 10.51 8.35
C LEU A 125 1.23 11.73 9.16
N LYS A 126 1.95 12.10 10.23
CA LYS A 126 1.69 13.32 11.02
C LYS A 126 1.72 14.59 10.16
N THR A 127 2.53 14.58 9.11
CA THR A 127 2.63 15.68 8.15
C THR A 127 1.42 15.79 7.23
N GLN A 128 0.53 14.79 7.24
CA GLN A 128 -0.62 14.63 6.34
C GLN A 128 -0.26 14.59 4.85
N LYS A 129 1.01 14.43 4.53
CA LYS A 129 1.49 14.26 3.16
C LYS A 129 1.20 12.86 2.64
N PRO A 130 1.09 12.70 1.32
CA PRO A 130 1.06 11.39 0.68
C PRO A 130 2.26 10.53 1.08
N MET A 131 2.07 9.23 1.03
CA MET A 131 3.10 8.24 1.30
C MET A 131 3.14 7.19 0.19
N PHE A 132 4.21 6.40 0.17
CA PHE A 132 4.44 5.37 -0.84
C PHE A 132 4.64 4.03 -0.16
N PHE A 133 3.73 3.09 -0.43
CA PHE A 133 3.91 1.71 0.02
C PHE A 133 4.77 0.96 -0.99
N GLY A 134 5.84 0.35 -0.52
CA GLY A 134 6.62 -0.59 -1.32
C GLY A 134 5.76 -1.82 -1.67
N ALA A 135 5.77 -2.17 -2.92
CA ALA A 135 4.96 -3.25 -3.49
C ALA A 135 5.74 -4.08 -4.50
N LEU A 136 5.20 -5.26 -4.79
CA LEU A 136 5.58 -6.07 -5.94
C LEU A 136 4.38 -6.25 -6.85
N ALA A 137 4.58 -6.08 -8.15
CA ALA A 137 3.54 -6.18 -9.15
C ALA A 137 3.99 -7.01 -10.35
N GLN A 138 3.04 -7.70 -10.95
CA GLN A 138 3.10 -8.11 -12.33
C GLN A 138 2.18 -7.18 -13.11
N ALA A 139 2.78 -6.18 -13.75
CA ALA A 139 2.09 -5.15 -14.51
C ALA A 139 2.85 -4.91 -15.82
N GLN A 140 2.12 -4.79 -16.92
CA GLN A 140 2.68 -4.46 -18.22
C GLN A 140 1.91 -3.27 -18.81
N PRO A 141 2.60 -2.18 -19.18
CA PRO A 141 1.96 -1.04 -19.83
C PRO A 141 1.23 -1.45 -21.09
N GLY A 142 0.01 -0.95 -21.30
CA GLY A 142 -0.80 -1.26 -22.47
C GLY A 142 -1.48 -2.64 -22.47
N LEU A 143 -1.29 -3.41 -21.39
CA LEU A 143 -1.92 -4.73 -21.20
C LEU A 143 -2.78 -4.74 -19.92
N GLU A 144 -3.34 -3.59 -19.56
CA GLU A 144 -4.19 -3.44 -18.39
C GLU A 144 -5.41 -4.35 -18.48
N GLY A 145 -5.69 -5.04 -17.39
CA GLY A 145 -6.86 -5.90 -17.29
C GLY A 145 -6.63 -7.36 -17.64
N GLN A 146 -5.38 -7.75 -17.88
CA GLN A 146 -5.07 -9.16 -18.06
C GLN A 146 -5.25 -9.95 -16.76
N GLU A 147 -5.63 -11.21 -16.88
CA GLU A 147 -5.79 -12.10 -15.72
C GLU A 147 -4.50 -12.33 -14.93
N SER A 148 -3.34 -12.14 -15.56
CA SER A 148 -2.02 -12.27 -14.94
C SER A 148 -1.61 -11.06 -14.10
N ASP A 149 -2.24 -9.88 -14.34
CA ASP A 149 -1.90 -8.66 -13.63
C ASP A 149 -2.30 -8.75 -12.16
N GLY A 150 -1.47 -8.18 -11.33
CA GLY A 150 -1.76 -8.08 -9.91
C GLY A 150 -0.58 -7.52 -9.13
N PHE A 151 -0.87 -7.02 -7.93
CA PHE A 151 0.17 -6.56 -7.03
C PHE A 151 -0.10 -6.99 -5.59
N VAL A 152 0.96 -6.97 -4.79
CA VAL A 152 0.92 -7.16 -3.34
C VAL A 152 1.68 -6.04 -2.65
N ILE A 153 1.18 -5.57 -1.50
CA ILE A 153 1.87 -4.60 -0.65
C ILE A 153 2.87 -5.37 0.23
N ILE A 154 4.11 -4.91 0.27
CA ILE A 154 5.10 -5.44 1.20
C ILE A 154 4.77 -4.94 2.61
N THR A 155 4.86 -5.81 3.60
CA THR A 155 4.61 -5.47 5.00
C THR A 155 5.81 -5.77 5.88
N ALA A 156 6.07 -4.88 6.82
CA ALA A 156 7.08 -5.00 7.86
C ALA A 156 6.43 -5.18 9.24
N ALA A 157 7.20 -5.56 10.25
CA ALA A 157 6.72 -5.59 11.63
C ALA A 157 6.39 -4.18 12.11
N SER A 158 5.34 -4.04 12.90
CA SER A 158 5.07 -2.84 13.67
C SER A 158 5.89 -2.86 14.96
N ASP A 159 6.17 -1.69 15.48
CA ASP A 159 6.87 -1.48 16.73
C ASP A 159 6.16 -0.40 17.57
N GLN A 160 6.63 -0.19 18.80
CA GLN A 160 6.12 0.83 19.74
C GLN A 160 4.58 0.81 19.87
N GLY A 161 3.93 1.96 20.02
CA GLY A 161 2.47 2.06 20.22
C GLY A 161 1.63 1.58 19.03
N MET A 162 2.18 1.48 17.81
CA MET A 162 1.44 0.97 16.66
C MET A 162 1.21 -0.56 16.76
N VAL A 163 2.01 -1.29 17.51
CA VAL A 163 1.80 -2.73 17.73
C VAL A 163 0.47 -3.02 18.42
N ASP A 164 -0.03 -2.08 19.22
CA ASP A 164 -1.33 -2.19 19.90
C ASP A 164 -2.50 -2.09 18.90
N ILE A 165 -2.26 -1.47 17.75
CA ILE A 165 -3.23 -1.39 16.65
C ILE A 165 -3.12 -2.64 15.77
N HIS A 166 -1.92 -2.96 15.31
CA HIS A 166 -1.63 -4.16 14.53
C HIS A 166 -0.13 -4.49 14.56
N ASP A 167 0.20 -5.78 14.56
CA ASP A 167 1.59 -6.30 14.56
C ASP A 167 2.34 -6.07 13.22
N ARG A 168 1.64 -5.64 12.18
CA ARG A 168 2.19 -5.39 10.84
C ARG A 168 1.75 -4.03 10.32
N LYS A 169 2.66 -3.36 9.61
CA LYS A 169 2.40 -2.12 8.85
C LYS A 169 2.85 -2.29 7.40
N PRO A 170 2.30 -1.54 6.43
CA PRO A 170 2.87 -1.49 5.08
C PRO A 170 4.32 -0.98 5.13
N LEU A 171 5.14 -1.42 4.18
CA LEU A 171 6.47 -0.86 3.96
C LEU A 171 6.32 0.56 3.42
N VAL A 172 6.32 1.55 4.30
CA VAL A 172 6.24 2.96 3.90
C VAL A 172 7.64 3.50 3.67
N LEU A 173 7.90 3.97 2.46
CA LEU A 173 9.19 4.54 2.05
C LEU A 173 9.17 6.07 2.07
N SER A 174 10.30 6.70 2.40
CA SER A 174 10.49 8.13 2.16
C SER A 174 10.50 8.42 0.66
N PRO A 175 10.23 9.66 0.21
CA PRO A 175 10.26 9.97 -1.23
C PRO A 175 11.57 9.59 -1.91
N ASP A 176 12.73 9.81 -1.26
CA ASP A 176 14.04 9.45 -1.82
C ASP A 176 14.19 7.93 -2.00
N LEU A 177 13.83 7.17 -0.98
CA LEU A 177 13.87 5.70 -1.05
C LEU A 177 12.82 5.12 -1.99
N ALA A 178 11.67 5.77 -2.12
CA ALA A 178 10.65 5.41 -3.08
C ALA A 178 11.14 5.57 -4.53
N ARG A 179 11.88 6.67 -4.82
CA ARG A 179 12.54 6.85 -6.12
C ARG A 179 13.60 5.78 -6.36
N GLU A 180 14.46 5.54 -5.36
CA GLU A 180 15.50 4.50 -5.44
C GLU A 180 14.87 3.12 -5.67
N TRP A 181 13.78 2.80 -4.96
CA TRP A 181 13.02 1.55 -5.11
C TRP A 181 12.52 1.31 -6.54
N LEU A 182 12.14 2.37 -7.25
CA LEU A 182 11.68 2.32 -8.64
C LEU A 182 12.82 2.34 -9.66
N THR A 183 14.08 2.51 -9.25
CA THR A 183 15.20 2.52 -10.22
C THR A 183 15.26 1.16 -10.93
N PRO A 184 15.18 1.14 -12.28
CA PRO A 184 15.52 -0.07 -13.03
C PRO A 184 16.92 -0.54 -12.62
N ASP A 185 17.20 -1.82 -12.68
CA ASP A 185 18.52 -2.39 -12.37
C ASP A 185 19.05 -2.09 -10.94
N LEU A 186 18.19 -1.68 -10.01
CA LEU A 186 18.59 -1.57 -8.60
C LEU A 186 19.15 -2.90 -8.12
N ASP A 187 20.34 -2.85 -7.53
CA ASP A 187 20.98 -4.04 -6.97
C ASP A 187 20.03 -4.80 -6.02
N PRO A 188 19.84 -6.11 -6.20
CA PRO A 188 18.90 -6.89 -5.39
C PRO A 188 19.20 -6.84 -3.89
N ALA A 189 20.48 -6.76 -3.49
CA ALA A 189 20.89 -6.65 -2.08
C ALA A 189 20.48 -5.27 -1.53
N ARG A 190 20.64 -4.20 -2.32
CA ARG A 190 20.18 -2.86 -1.95
C ARG A 190 18.66 -2.79 -1.83
N ALA A 191 17.92 -3.41 -2.76
CA ALA A 191 16.48 -3.50 -2.67
C ALA A 191 16.03 -4.23 -1.39
N GLU A 192 16.72 -5.31 -1.00
CA GLU A 192 16.45 -6.04 0.23
C GLU A 192 16.76 -5.22 1.49
N GLU A 193 17.86 -4.49 1.50
CA GLU A 193 18.23 -3.55 2.57
C GLU A 193 17.15 -2.47 2.73
N ILE A 194 16.72 -1.82 1.64
CA ILE A 194 15.63 -0.83 1.69
C ILE A 194 14.38 -1.43 2.32
N ALA A 195 13.97 -2.60 1.88
CA ALA A 195 12.75 -3.23 2.36
C ALA A 195 12.83 -3.63 3.84
N ARG A 196 13.98 -4.10 4.31
CA ARG A 196 14.15 -4.61 5.68
C ARG A 196 14.46 -3.52 6.70
N GLU A 197 15.20 -2.50 6.31
CA GLU A 197 15.84 -1.58 7.26
C GLU A 197 15.33 -0.13 7.15
N HIS A 198 14.67 0.23 6.04
CA HIS A 198 14.32 1.61 5.75
C HIS A 198 12.82 1.89 5.68
N CYS A 199 11.98 1.06 6.31
CA CYS A 199 10.58 1.43 6.54
C CYS A 199 10.51 2.66 7.45
N ARG A 200 9.65 3.63 7.13
CA ARG A 200 9.44 4.80 8.00
C ARG A 200 9.15 4.37 9.44
N PRO A 201 9.78 5.04 10.41
CA PRO A 201 9.60 4.73 11.83
C PRO A 201 8.20 5.09 12.30
N VAL A 202 7.75 4.45 13.37
CA VAL A 202 6.38 4.61 13.90
C VAL A 202 6.10 6.04 14.35
N GLU A 203 7.12 6.76 14.78
CA GLU A 203 7.03 8.16 15.22
C GLU A 203 6.56 9.12 14.12
N ASP A 204 6.71 8.75 12.85
CA ASP A 204 6.24 9.55 11.73
C ASP A 204 4.72 9.52 11.58
N PHE A 205 4.05 8.55 12.21
CA PHE A 205 2.62 8.31 12.02
C PHE A 205 1.78 8.81 13.19
N GLU A 206 0.55 9.14 12.88
CA GLU A 206 -0.56 9.29 13.82
C GLU A 206 -1.68 8.33 13.45
N TRP A 207 -2.47 7.94 14.43
CA TRP A 207 -3.65 7.10 14.25
C TRP A 207 -4.76 7.48 15.21
N PHE A 208 -5.98 7.36 14.74
CA PHE A 208 -7.17 7.71 15.51
C PHE A 208 -8.34 6.80 15.12
N PRO A 209 -9.31 6.60 16.02
CA PRO A 209 -10.50 5.82 15.74
C PRO A 209 -11.38 6.57 14.74
N VAL A 210 -11.96 5.80 13.81
CA VAL A 210 -12.91 6.30 12.80
C VAL A 210 -14.23 5.55 12.87
N GLY A 211 -15.25 6.06 12.15
CA GLY A 211 -16.56 5.47 12.10
C GLY A 211 -16.58 4.04 11.55
N LYS A 212 -17.46 3.20 12.08
CA LYS A 212 -17.60 1.79 11.65
C LYS A 212 -18.09 1.63 10.21
N ALA A 213 -18.57 2.71 9.58
CA ALA A 213 -19.02 2.71 8.18
C ALA A 213 -17.93 2.24 7.20
N VAL A 214 -16.65 2.43 7.51
CA VAL A 214 -15.53 1.95 6.71
C VAL A 214 -15.50 0.41 6.57
N GLY A 215 -16.15 -0.32 7.46
CA GLY A 215 -16.29 -1.77 7.38
C GLY A 215 -17.02 -2.25 6.12
N ASN A 216 -17.94 -1.44 5.59
CA ASN A 216 -18.60 -1.73 4.32
C ASN A 216 -17.79 -1.16 3.16
N VAL A 217 -17.29 -2.03 2.31
CA VAL A 217 -16.44 -1.67 1.14
C VAL A 217 -17.13 -0.76 0.11
N LYS A 218 -18.46 -0.69 0.15
CA LYS A 218 -19.24 0.18 -0.76
C LYS A 218 -19.27 1.63 -0.30
N ASN A 219 -19.00 1.90 0.98
CA ASN A 219 -18.98 3.26 1.49
C ASN A 219 -17.69 3.96 1.03
N GLN A 220 -17.84 5.18 0.56
CA GLN A 220 -16.79 6.08 0.12
C GLN A 220 -17.10 7.48 0.67
N GLY A 221 -16.09 8.31 0.86
CA GLY A 221 -16.23 9.70 1.29
C GLY A 221 -15.31 10.06 2.44
N GLU A 222 -15.10 11.37 2.61
CA GLU A 222 -14.18 11.94 3.60
C GLU A 222 -14.57 11.63 5.05
N GLU A 223 -15.84 11.35 5.31
CA GLU A 223 -16.32 10.98 6.63
C GLU A 223 -15.67 9.69 7.15
N LEU A 224 -15.15 8.84 6.26
CA LEU A 224 -14.49 7.58 6.63
C LEU A 224 -13.11 7.80 7.26
N ILE A 225 -12.46 8.93 6.98
CA ILE A 225 -11.15 9.31 7.55
C ILE A 225 -11.28 10.37 8.66
N THR A 226 -12.51 10.72 9.04
CA THR A 226 -12.76 11.70 10.10
C THR A 226 -12.69 11.02 11.47
N PRO A 227 -11.92 11.60 12.44
CA PRO A 227 -11.87 11.06 13.79
C PRO A 227 -13.25 11.00 14.43
N THR A 228 -13.60 9.87 15.04
CA THR A 228 -14.75 9.81 15.94
C THR A 228 -14.38 10.40 17.28
N LEU A 229 -15.17 11.34 17.78
CA LEU A 229 -15.05 11.80 19.16
C LEU A 229 -15.17 10.57 20.07
N ARG A 230 -14.20 10.34 20.95
CA ARG A 230 -14.42 9.42 22.07
C ARG A 230 -15.57 10.01 22.87
N THR A 231 -16.73 9.38 22.80
CA THR A 231 -17.71 9.54 23.88
C THR A 231 -17.02 8.96 25.12
N THR A 232 -16.49 9.84 25.96
CA THR A 232 -16.21 9.50 27.36
C THR A 232 -17.56 9.25 27.99
N GLU A 233 -18.05 7.99 27.88
CA GLU A 233 -19.07 7.51 28.79
C GLU A 233 -18.39 7.39 30.15
N GLY A 234 -18.87 8.26 31.09
CA GLY A 234 -18.45 8.35 32.48
C GLY A 234 -18.87 7.14 33.31
#